data_61cdaaac1b884246b2af71d7d1993dda
#
_entry.id   61cdaaac1b884246b2af71d7d1993dda
#
_cell.length_a   1.000
_cell.length_b   1.000
_cell.length_c   1.000
_cell.angle_alpha   90.00
_cell.angle_beta   90.00
_cell.angle_gamma   90.00
#
_symmetry.space_group_name_H-M   'P 1'
#
loop_
_entity.id
_entity.type
_entity.pdbx_description
1 polymer ?
#
loop_
_entity_poly.entity_id
_entity_poly.type
_entity_poly.pdbx_seq_one_letter_code
_entity_poly.pdbx_strand_id
1 'polypeptide(L)'
;MVVDLIRSRAALEAEIWTLRQQINVLRRTAPKKLSFSAIDRLIFVGLYRLFPNARDALAIVKPDTIVRWHRAGFRSYWRWKSRPRGGRPTVPLEIRRLIREMSIVNPLWGAPRIHGELLKLGIDIGQTSVAKYMAKRRRPPSQGWKTFLNNHADGIAAMDLFVVPTISFRLLYGLLIVGHGRRQILWFGVTSHPTAEWIANQLTEACGWEQAPRYLIRDRDRAYGEVFIRRLRSMGIRDRPTSPRSPWQNGFAERLIGSIRRECLDHVVVYGERHLRHVLSYMNYYNETRTHLSLAKDAPLSRAVKRAGRILCRPVLGGLHHQYGRI
;
A
#
# COMPACT_ATOMS: atom_id res chain seq x y z
N MET A 1 -13.45 -41.63 39.41
CA MET A 1 -13.57 -40.17 39.39
C MET A 1 -14.38 -39.57 40.52
N VAL A 2 -15.56 -40.13 40.90
CA VAL A 2 -16.33 -39.63 42.08
C VAL A 2 -15.68 -40.08 43.40
N VAL A 3 -15.02 -41.22 43.45
CA VAL A 3 -14.29 -41.76 44.62
C VAL A 3 -13.05 -40.97 45.00
N ASP A 4 -12.45 -40.26 44.06
CA ASP A 4 -11.23 -39.48 44.27
C ASP A 4 -11.44 -38.16 45.01
N LEU A 5 -12.68 -37.67 45.08
CA LEU A 5 -13.05 -36.46 45.82
C LEU A 5 -13.02 -36.62 47.36
N ILE A 6 -13.00 -37.87 47.84
CA ILE A 6 -13.05 -38.19 49.28
C ILE A 6 -11.68 -38.67 49.80
N ARG A 7 -10.71 -38.91 48.92
CA ARG A 7 -9.37 -39.37 49.33
C ARG A 7 -8.51 -38.22 49.84
N SER A 8 -7.76 -38.48 50.92
CA SER A 8 -6.83 -37.47 51.41
C SER A 8 -5.72 -37.19 50.36
N ARG A 9 -5.23 -35.98 50.34
CA ARG A 9 -4.17 -35.54 49.41
C ARG A 9 -2.92 -36.45 49.48
N ALA A 10 -2.57 -36.89 50.68
CA ALA A 10 -1.46 -37.84 50.91
C ALA A 10 -1.70 -39.20 50.25
N ALA A 11 -2.94 -39.74 50.28
CA ALA A 11 -3.27 -40.99 49.62
C ALA A 11 -3.17 -40.90 48.09
N LEU A 12 -3.60 -39.76 47.48
CA LEU A 12 -3.48 -39.51 46.06
C LEU A 12 -2.01 -39.34 45.63
N GLU A 13 -1.19 -38.70 46.43
CA GLU A 13 0.25 -38.56 46.19
C GLU A 13 0.97 -39.91 46.26
N ALA A 14 0.63 -40.75 47.24
CA ALA A 14 1.19 -42.12 47.36
C ALA A 14 0.80 -42.99 46.17
N GLU A 15 -0.42 -42.90 45.68
CA GLU A 15 -0.89 -43.61 44.49
C GLU A 15 -0.13 -43.14 43.24
N ILE A 16 0.05 -41.83 43.07
CA ILE A 16 0.84 -41.24 41.96
C ILE A 16 2.30 -41.77 42.02
N TRP A 17 2.93 -41.78 43.19
CA TRP A 17 4.28 -42.30 43.34
C TRP A 17 4.37 -43.78 42.98
N THR A 18 3.42 -44.59 43.43
CA THR A 18 3.34 -46.03 43.14
C THR A 18 3.17 -46.28 41.64
N LEU A 19 2.25 -45.54 40.99
CA LEU A 19 2.01 -45.63 39.54
C LEU A 19 3.25 -45.22 38.74
N ARG A 20 3.93 -44.15 39.15
CA ARG A 20 5.18 -43.71 38.52
C ARG A 20 6.28 -44.76 38.64
N GLN A 21 6.40 -45.41 39.79
CA GLN A 21 7.38 -46.48 39.99
C GLN A 21 7.05 -47.70 39.12
N GLN A 22 5.79 -48.11 39.04
CA GLN A 22 5.36 -49.19 38.15
C GLN A 22 5.67 -48.87 36.67
N ILE A 23 5.41 -47.65 36.23
CA ILE A 23 5.76 -47.19 34.89
C ILE A 23 7.26 -47.24 34.66
N ASN A 24 8.08 -46.86 35.63
CA ASN A 24 9.54 -46.92 35.50
C ASN A 24 10.05 -48.38 35.39
N VAL A 25 9.45 -49.30 36.11
CA VAL A 25 9.78 -50.76 36.02
C VAL A 25 9.37 -51.30 34.65
N LEU A 26 8.16 -51.01 34.20
CA LEU A 26 7.67 -51.42 32.88
C LEU A 26 8.49 -50.84 31.74
N ARG A 27 9.02 -49.62 31.88
CA ARG A 27 9.91 -49.00 30.88
C ARG A 27 11.23 -49.74 30.70
N ARG A 28 11.75 -50.37 31.71
CA ARG A 28 12.99 -51.15 31.61
C ARG A 28 12.82 -52.40 30.74
N THR A 29 11.60 -52.93 30.68
CA THR A 29 11.25 -54.16 29.95
C THR A 29 10.49 -53.90 28.65
N ALA A 30 10.08 -52.62 28.36
CA ALA A 30 9.29 -52.28 27.22
C ALA A 30 10.09 -52.23 25.90
N PRO A 31 9.48 -52.58 24.76
CA PRO A 31 10.13 -52.49 23.47
C PRO A 31 10.48 -51.01 23.13
N LYS A 32 11.61 -50.81 22.42
CA LYS A 32 12.18 -49.50 22.10
C LYS A 32 11.20 -48.54 21.38
N LYS A 33 10.10 -49.04 20.78
CA LYS A 33 9.07 -48.25 20.14
C LYS A 33 7.69 -48.69 20.64
N LEU A 34 7.05 -47.82 21.44
CA LEU A 34 5.65 -47.98 21.83
C LEU A 34 4.74 -47.53 20.69
N SER A 35 3.78 -48.33 20.28
CA SER A 35 2.75 -47.96 19.33
C SER A 35 1.53 -47.45 20.10
N PHE A 36 1.07 -46.28 19.78
CA PHE A 36 -0.12 -45.65 20.37
C PHE A 36 -1.31 -45.73 19.42
N SER A 37 -2.43 -46.21 19.90
CA SER A 37 -3.69 -46.21 19.16
C SER A 37 -4.21 -44.79 18.96
N ALA A 38 -5.23 -44.59 18.11
CA ALA A 38 -5.88 -43.28 17.92
C ALA A 38 -6.52 -42.80 19.22
N ILE A 39 -7.07 -43.72 20.02
CA ILE A 39 -7.72 -43.43 21.31
C ILE A 39 -6.69 -42.94 22.33
N ASP A 40 -5.55 -43.60 22.45
CA ASP A 40 -4.50 -43.16 23.35
C ASP A 40 -4.01 -41.76 23.04
N ARG A 41 -3.85 -41.45 21.75
CA ARG A 41 -3.46 -40.09 21.29
C ARG A 41 -4.48 -39.05 21.66
N LEU A 42 -5.79 -39.36 21.53
CA LEU A 42 -6.87 -38.46 21.91
C LEU A 42 -6.90 -38.20 23.42
N ILE A 43 -6.71 -39.24 24.21
CA ILE A 43 -6.65 -39.16 25.68
C ILE A 43 -5.48 -38.26 26.10
N PHE A 44 -4.27 -38.50 25.59
CA PHE A 44 -3.09 -37.67 25.91
C PHE A 44 -3.28 -36.20 25.47
N VAL A 45 -3.83 -35.98 24.31
CA VAL A 45 -4.12 -34.60 23.81
C VAL A 45 -5.18 -33.92 24.65
N GLY A 46 -6.24 -34.64 25.07
CA GLY A 46 -7.30 -34.13 25.94
C GLY A 46 -6.75 -33.77 27.33
N LEU A 47 -5.99 -34.67 27.96
CA LEU A 47 -5.35 -34.39 29.24
C LEU A 47 -4.39 -33.21 29.20
N TYR A 48 -3.58 -33.11 28.15
CA TYR A 48 -2.70 -31.96 27.95
C TYR A 48 -3.43 -30.65 27.83
N ARG A 49 -4.61 -30.65 27.21
CA ARG A 49 -5.42 -29.43 27.02
C ARG A 49 -6.16 -29.03 28.29
N LEU A 50 -6.68 -30.00 29.05
CA LEU A 50 -7.43 -29.76 30.28
C LEU A 50 -6.54 -29.44 31.47
N PHE A 51 -5.34 -30.04 31.51
CA PHE A 51 -4.39 -29.92 32.61
C PHE A 51 -2.97 -29.58 32.10
N PRO A 52 -2.71 -28.29 31.75
CA PRO A 52 -1.39 -27.86 31.22
C PRO A 52 -0.22 -28.19 32.18
N ASN A 53 -0.47 -28.23 33.48
CA ASN A 53 0.53 -28.49 34.51
C ASN A 53 0.90 -30.00 34.63
N ALA A 54 0.17 -30.88 33.94
CA ALA A 54 0.45 -32.32 33.94
C ALA A 54 1.61 -32.71 32.97
N ARG A 55 2.32 -31.75 32.40
CA ARG A 55 3.46 -32.00 31.47
C ARG A 55 4.53 -32.89 32.09
N ASP A 56 4.85 -32.66 33.35
CA ASP A 56 5.89 -33.37 34.06
C ASP A 56 5.47 -34.79 34.49
N ALA A 57 4.16 -35.07 34.45
CA ALA A 57 3.61 -36.39 34.75
C ALA A 57 3.66 -37.35 33.54
N LEU A 58 3.98 -36.85 32.34
CA LEU A 58 4.03 -37.63 31.10
C LEU A 58 5.33 -38.47 31.05
N ALA A 59 5.31 -39.62 31.66
CA ALA A 59 6.47 -40.51 31.72
C ALA A 59 6.71 -41.28 30.39
N ILE A 60 5.68 -41.58 29.60
CA ILE A 60 5.73 -42.48 28.44
C ILE A 60 5.86 -41.71 27.11
N VAL A 61 5.36 -40.50 27.03
CA VAL A 61 5.31 -39.70 25.79
C VAL A 61 5.99 -38.35 26.00
N LYS A 62 6.85 -37.97 25.10
CA LYS A 62 7.46 -36.62 25.13
C LYS A 62 6.39 -35.55 24.86
N PRO A 63 6.40 -34.43 25.60
CA PRO A 63 5.45 -33.32 25.39
C PRO A 63 5.36 -32.85 23.91
N ASP A 64 6.49 -32.77 23.20
CA ASP A 64 6.54 -32.42 21.79
C ASP A 64 5.75 -33.36 20.88
N THR A 65 5.67 -34.64 21.26
CA THR A 65 4.90 -35.64 20.51
C THR A 65 3.39 -35.36 20.63
N ILE A 66 2.93 -34.98 21.82
CA ILE A 66 1.53 -34.64 22.07
C ILE A 66 1.15 -33.37 21.31
N VAL A 67 2.01 -32.36 21.34
CA VAL A 67 1.81 -31.12 20.57
C VAL A 67 1.72 -31.40 19.06
N ARG A 68 2.59 -32.32 18.57
CA ARG A 68 2.55 -32.76 17.16
C ARG A 68 1.25 -33.48 16.82
N TRP A 69 0.73 -34.34 17.68
CA TRP A 69 -0.54 -35.02 17.51
C TRP A 69 -1.73 -34.01 17.52
N HIS A 70 -1.71 -33.09 18.46
CA HIS A 70 -2.73 -32.01 18.51
C HIS A 70 -2.73 -31.20 17.22
N ARG A 71 -1.56 -30.76 16.74
CA ARG A 71 -1.44 -30.02 15.48
C ARG A 71 -1.90 -30.83 14.27
N ALA A 72 -1.63 -32.12 14.25
CA ALA A 72 -2.10 -33.02 13.19
C ALA A 72 -3.63 -33.18 13.21
N GLY A 73 -4.20 -33.41 14.39
CA GLY A 73 -5.64 -33.49 14.58
C GLY A 73 -6.36 -32.17 14.22
N PHE A 74 -5.82 -31.04 14.66
CA PHE A 74 -6.32 -29.72 14.32
C PHE A 74 -6.32 -29.49 12.79
N ARG A 75 -5.21 -29.80 12.11
CA ARG A 75 -5.15 -29.69 10.64
C ARG A 75 -6.15 -30.59 9.94
N SER A 76 -6.33 -31.82 10.43
CA SER A 76 -7.29 -32.76 9.85
C SER A 76 -8.73 -32.33 10.07
N TYR A 77 -9.07 -31.82 11.27
CA TYR A 77 -10.39 -31.27 11.58
C TYR A 77 -10.72 -30.07 10.68
N TRP A 78 -9.82 -29.09 10.55
CA TRP A 78 -10.05 -27.93 9.72
C TRP A 78 -10.08 -28.27 8.23
N ARG A 79 -9.26 -29.22 7.77
CA ARG A 79 -9.32 -29.73 6.40
C ARG A 79 -10.66 -30.41 6.09
N TRP A 80 -11.21 -31.14 7.06
CA TRP A 80 -12.54 -31.73 6.95
C TRP A 80 -13.63 -30.67 6.97
N LYS A 81 -13.57 -29.72 7.91
CA LYS A 81 -14.54 -28.64 8.06
C LYS A 81 -14.54 -27.67 6.88
N SER A 82 -13.40 -27.39 6.29
CA SER A 82 -13.22 -26.51 5.14
C SER A 82 -13.39 -27.19 3.77
N ARG A 83 -13.82 -28.46 3.76
CA ARG A 83 -14.20 -29.08 2.49
C ARG A 83 -15.31 -28.27 1.83
N PRO A 84 -15.14 -27.88 0.54
CA PRO A 84 -16.16 -27.12 -0.15
C PRO A 84 -17.45 -27.94 -0.24
N ARG A 85 -18.47 -27.51 0.46
CA ARG A 85 -19.83 -28.05 0.37
C ARG A 85 -20.51 -27.36 -0.81
N GLY A 86 -20.36 -27.88 -2.02
CA GLY A 86 -20.98 -27.30 -3.19
C GLY A 86 -20.54 -25.85 -3.44
N GLY A 87 -19.62 -25.59 -4.37
CA GLY A 87 -19.21 -24.24 -4.75
C GLY A 87 -20.17 -23.65 -5.78
N ARG A 88 -20.09 -22.32 -6.00
CA ARG A 88 -20.74 -21.64 -7.11
C ARG A 88 -20.45 -22.41 -8.40
N PRO A 89 -21.46 -22.63 -9.28
CA PRO A 89 -21.28 -23.34 -10.53
C PRO A 89 -20.08 -22.82 -11.30
N THR A 90 -19.25 -23.74 -11.79
CA THR A 90 -18.05 -23.34 -12.57
C THR A 90 -18.51 -22.83 -13.92
N VAL A 91 -17.96 -21.66 -14.33
CA VAL A 91 -18.23 -21.12 -15.67
C VAL A 91 -17.87 -22.15 -16.74
N PRO A 92 -18.73 -22.45 -17.73
CA PRO A 92 -18.46 -23.38 -18.83
C PRO A 92 -17.15 -23.05 -19.55
N LEU A 93 -16.45 -24.10 -20.01
CA LEU A 93 -15.15 -23.95 -20.67
C LEU A 93 -15.22 -23.07 -21.93
N GLU A 94 -16.29 -23.19 -22.69
CA GLU A 94 -16.56 -22.41 -23.90
C GLU A 94 -16.62 -20.91 -23.59
N ILE A 95 -17.34 -20.52 -22.55
CA ILE A 95 -17.43 -19.11 -22.12
C ILE A 95 -16.06 -18.59 -21.66
N ARG A 96 -15.27 -19.42 -20.96
CA ARG A 96 -13.90 -19.03 -20.57
C ARG A 96 -12.98 -18.82 -21.77
N ARG A 97 -13.11 -19.67 -22.80
CA ARG A 97 -12.38 -19.54 -24.07
C ARG A 97 -12.80 -18.27 -24.80
N LEU A 98 -14.11 -18.01 -24.90
CA LEU A 98 -14.64 -16.79 -25.50
C LEU A 98 -14.14 -15.52 -24.81
N ILE A 99 -14.20 -15.47 -23.48
CA ILE A 99 -13.66 -14.33 -22.72
C ILE A 99 -12.19 -14.09 -23.01
N ARG A 100 -11.41 -15.17 -23.06
CA ARG A 100 -9.98 -15.09 -23.32
C ARG A 100 -9.70 -14.61 -24.75
N GLU A 101 -10.41 -15.11 -25.72
CA GLU A 101 -10.32 -14.72 -27.12
C GLU A 101 -10.70 -13.25 -27.31
N MET A 102 -11.86 -12.82 -26.79
CA MET A 102 -12.29 -11.41 -26.81
C MET A 102 -11.22 -10.49 -26.20
N SER A 103 -10.56 -10.92 -25.12
CA SER A 103 -9.53 -10.12 -24.47
C SER A 103 -8.20 -10.07 -25.24
N ILE A 104 -7.89 -11.08 -26.07
CA ILE A 104 -6.69 -11.14 -26.91
C ILE A 104 -6.89 -10.29 -28.16
N VAL A 105 -8.01 -10.52 -28.85
CA VAL A 105 -8.34 -9.81 -30.11
C VAL A 105 -8.57 -8.31 -29.87
N ASN A 106 -9.10 -7.95 -28.69
CA ASN A 106 -9.39 -6.57 -28.34
C ASN A 106 -8.49 -6.08 -27.19
N PRO A 107 -7.23 -5.72 -27.45
CA PRO A 107 -6.27 -5.36 -26.40
C PRO A 107 -6.67 -4.16 -25.54
N LEU A 108 -7.56 -3.31 -25.99
CA LEU A 108 -8.03 -2.14 -25.27
C LEU A 108 -9.30 -2.40 -24.43
N TRP A 109 -9.90 -3.59 -24.53
CA TRP A 109 -11.11 -3.89 -23.80
C TRP A 109 -10.78 -4.33 -22.36
N GLY A 110 -11.42 -3.69 -21.39
CA GLY A 110 -11.41 -4.10 -20.00
C GLY A 110 -12.56 -5.07 -19.68
N ALA A 111 -12.54 -5.64 -18.48
CA ALA A 111 -13.59 -6.55 -18.01
C ALA A 111 -15.01 -5.97 -18.11
N PRO A 112 -15.28 -4.68 -17.82
CA PRO A 112 -16.62 -4.09 -17.96
C PRO A 112 -17.14 -4.15 -19.39
N ARG A 113 -16.28 -3.92 -20.39
CA ARG A 113 -16.69 -3.92 -21.80
C ARG A 113 -16.94 -5.34 -22.31
N ILE A 114 -16.04 -6.27 -22.01
CA ILE A 114 -16.25 -7.69 -22.36
C ILE A 114 -17.50 -8.24 -21.69
N HIS A 115 -17.77 -7.88 -20.44
CA HIS A 115 -18.99 -8.23 -19.74
C HIS A 115 -20.24 -7.70 -20.45
N GLY A 116 -20.22 -6.43 -20.89
CA GLY A 116 -21.34 -5.85 -21.65
C GLY A 116 -21.61 -6.59 -22.97
N GLU A 117 -20.57 -6.99 -23.71
CA GLU A 117 -20.72 -7.78 -24.93
C GLU A 117 -21.28 -9.18 -24.67
N LEU A 118 -20.84 -9.84 -23.58
CA LEU A 118 -21.37 -11.14 -23.18
C LEU A 118 -22.85 -11.08 -22.82
N LEU A 119 -23.29 -10.01 -22.13
CA LEU A 119 -24.72 -9.79 -21.86
C LEU A 119 -25.53 -9.64 -23.15
N LYS A 120 -24.97 -8.97 -24.17
CA LYS A 120 -25.60 -8.83 -25.49
C LYS A 120 -25.70 -10.15 -26.25
N LEU A 121 -24.79 -11.08 -25.97
CA LEU A 121 -24.81 -12.45 -26.47
C LEU A 121 -25.71 -13.40 -25.65
N GLY A 122 -26.47 -12.85 -24.67
CA GLY A 122 -27.33 -13.63 -23.78
C GLY A 122 -26.58 -14.44 -22.71
N ILE A 123 -25.29 -14.16 -22.50
CA ILE A 123 -24.45 -14.85 -21.51
C ILE A 123 -24.40 -14.03 -20.25
N ASP A 124 -25.17 -14.45 -19.21
CA ASP A 124 -25.17 -13.82 -17.90
C ASP A 124 -24.04 -14.37 -17.02
N ILE A 125 -22.97 -13.59 -16.89
CA ILE A 125 -21.80 -13.91 -16.09
C ILE A 125 -21.32 -12.66 -15.34
N GLY A 126 -20.99 -12.77 -14.06
CA GLY A 126 -20.54 -11.60 -13.29
C GLY A 126 -19.21 -11.02 -13.82
N GLN A 127 -19.09 -9.68 -13.82
CA GLN A 127 -17.91 -8.94 -14.27
C GLN A 127 -16.59 -9.41 -13.60
N THR A 128 -16.65 -9.80 -12.33
CA THR A 128 -15.49 -10.35 -11.60
C THR A 128 -15.02 -11.68 -12.19
N SER A 129 -15.95 -12.52 -12.68
CA SER A 129 -15.62 -13.77 -13.38
C SER A 129 -14.99 -13.48 -14.73
N VAL A 130 -15.49 -12.48 -15.46
CA VAL A 130 -14.87 -12.02 -16.71
C VAL A 130 -13.43 -11.60 -16.46
N ALA A 131 -13.18 -10.74 -15.47
CA ALA A 131 -11.83 -10.29 -15.11
C ALA A 131 -10.88 -11.44 -14.75
N LYS A 132 -11.41 -12.49 -14.09
CA LYS A 132 -10.64 -13.70 -13.73
C LYS A 132 -10.17 -14.51 -14.95
N TYR A 133 -11.01 -14.61 -16.01
CA TYR A 133 -10.73 -15.44 -17.17
C TYR A 133 -10.12 -14.71 -18.36
N MET A 134 -10.03 -13.37 -18.31
CA MET A 134 -9.28 -12.58 -19.29
C MET A 134 -7.82 -13.03 -19.38
N ALA A 135 -7.21 -12.87 -20.54
CA ALA A 135 -5.78 -13.09 -20.70
C ALA A 135 -4.98 -12.17 -19.79
N LYS A 136 -4.13 -12.74 -18.94
CA LYS A 136 -3.22 -11.94 -18.09
C LYS A 136 -2.21 -11.26 -18.99
N ARG A 137 -2.27 -9.95 -19.06
CA ARG A 137 -1.32 -9.14 -19.81
C ARG A 137 -0.09 -8.90 -18.96
N ARG A 138 1.07 -9.25 -19.48
CA ARG A 138 2.36 -8.94 -18.84
C ARG A 138 2.74 -7.47 -18.98
N ARG A 139 2.09 -6.75 -19.90
CA ARG A 139 2.31 -5.30 -20.11
C ARG A 139 0.96 -4.59 -20.21
N PRO A 140 0.82 -3.37 -19.63
CA PRO A 140 -0.34 -2.54 -19.87
C PRO A 140 -0.46 -2.23 -21.38
N PRO A 141 -1.67 -1.93 -21.90
CA PRO A 141 -1.86 -1.58 -23.31
C PRO A 141 -0.92 -0.43 -23.69
N SER A 142 -0.23 -0.56 -24.82
CA SER A 142 0.96 0.19 -25.21
C SER A 142 0.76 1.68 -25.48
N GLN A 143 -0.47 2.16 -25.55
CA GLN A 143 -0.76 3.58 -25.87
C GLN A 143 -1.71 4.20 -24.84
N GLY A 144 -1.49 3.90 -23.56
CA GLY A 144 -2.26 4.48 -22.48
C GLY A 144 -1.69 5.83 -22.03
N TRP A 145 -2.27 6.31 -20.95
CA TRP A 145 -1.87 7.52 -20.23
C TRP A 145 -0.35 7.65 -20.02
N LYS A 146 0.35 6.57 -19.73
CA LYS A 146 1.79 6.56 -19.54
C LYS A 146 2.58 6.98 -20.79
N THR A 147 2.16 6.51 -21.97
CA THR A 147 2.81 6.88 -23.25
C THR A 147 2.54 8.34 -23.60
N PHE A 148 1.31 8.81 -23.36
CA PHE A 148 0.98 10.23 -23.51
C PHE A 148 1.86 11.10 -22.62
N LEU A 149 1.99 10.74 -21.33
CA LEU A 149 2.84 11.46 -20.39
C LEU A 149 4.32 11.47 -20.81
N ASN A 150 4.84 10.34 -21.28
CA ASN A 150 6.25 10.27 -21.71
C ASN A 150 6.52 11.11 -22.97
N ASN A 151 5.60 11.10 -23.93
CA ASN A 151 5.78 11.85 -25.20
C ASN A 151 5.58 13.37 -25.05
N HIS A 152 4.93 13.80 -23.96
CA HIS A 152 4.59 15.22 -23.75
C HIS A 152 5.12 15.73 -22.40
N ALA A 153 6.02 15.00 -21.77
CA ALA A 153 6.45 15.24 -20.39
C ALA A 153 6.91 16.68 -20.13
N ASP A 154 7.69 17.25 -21.06
CA ASP A 154 8.21 18.61 -20.93
C ASP A 154 7.14 19.70 -21.11
N GLY A 155 6.04 19.36 -21.76
CA GLY A 155 4.91 20.28 -21.94
C GLY A 155 3.74 20.02 -20.98
N ILE A 156 3.90 19.16 -19.98
CA ILE A 156 2.84 18.85 -19.01
C ILE A 156 3.23 19.37 -17.63
N ALA A 157 2.30 20.08 -17.00
CA ALA A 157 2.33 20.35 -15.58
C ALA A 157 1.15 19.64 -14.88
N ALA A 158 1.36 19.28 -13.63
CA ALA A 158 0.30 18.84 -12.74
C ALA A 158 0.14 19.83 -11.60
N MET A 159 -1.09 20.03 -11.14
CA MET A 159 -1.37 20.86 -9.98
C MET A 159 -2.27 20.13 -9.00
N ASP A 160 -2.12 20.51 -7.73
CA ASP A 160 -2.93 19.93 -6.65
C ASP A 160 -2.97 20.87 -5.45
N LEU A 161 -4.06 20.78 -4.68
CA LEU A 161 -4.24 21.49 -3.42
C LEU A 161 -4.04 20.53 -2.24
N PHE A 162 -3.33 20.98 -1.22
CA PHE A 162 -3.20 20.23 0.02
C PHE A 162 -3.43 21.15 1.24
N VAL A 163 -3.86 20.54 2.33
CA VAL A 163 -4.23 21.26 3.55
C VAL A 163 -3.17 21.07 4.61
N VAL A 164 -2.81 22.16 5.32
CA VAL A 164 -1.87 22.17 6.44
C VAL A 164 -2.54 22.85 7.64
N PRO A 165 -2.76 22.15 8.76
CA PRO A 165 -3.28 22.78 9.96
C PRO A 165 -2.19 23.62 10.63
N THR A 166 -2.58 24.78 11.15
CA THR A 166 -1.72 25.63 11.99
C THR A 166 -1.82 25.23 13.47
N ILE A 167 -0.91 25.74 14.29
CA ILE A 167 -0.95 25.57 15.77
C ILE A 167 -2.27 26.04 16.38
N SER A 168 -2.94 27.03 15.74
CA SER A 168 -4.24 27.55 16.16
C SER A 168 -5.43 26.80 15.51
N PHE A 169 -5.19 25.63 14.94
CA PHE A 169 -6.18 24.79 14.22
C PHE A 169 -6.84 25.46 13.01
N ARG A 170 -6.31 26.58 12.54
CA ARG A 170 -6.73 27.16 11.25
C ARG A 170 -6.13 26.34 10.12
N LEU A 171 -6.92 26.15 9.07
CA LEU A 171 -6.47 25.44 7.88
C LEU A 171 -5.83 26.40 6.89
N LEU A 172 -4.63 26.08 6.44
CA LEU A 172 -3.98 26.71 5.31
C LEU A 172 -4.00 25.77 4.12
N TYR A 173 -4.14 26.34 2.95
CA TYR A 173 -4.14 25.61 1.69
C TYR A 173 -2.85 25.90 0.95
N GLY A 174 -2.13 24.84 0.61
CA GLY A 174 -0.97 24.88 -0.25
C GLY A 174 -1.36 24.50 -1.67
N LEU A 175 -1.04 25.34 -2.67
CA LEU A 175 -1.13 25.00 -4.07
C LEU A 175 0.24 24.58 -4.56
N LEU A 176 0.32 23.40 -5.16
CA LEU A 176 1.52 22.87 -5.79
C LEU A 176 1.33 22.82 -7.30
N ILE A 177 2.31 23.33 -8.07
CA ILE A 177 2.42 23.10 -9.51
C ILE A 177 3.76 22.43 -9.81
N VAL A 178 3.73 21.27 -10.48
CA VAL A 178 4.90 20.45 -10.78
C VAL A 178 4.98 20.12 -12.27
N GLY A 179 6.15 20.30 -12.87
CA GLY A 179 6.43 19.88 -14.24
C GLY A 179 6.68 18.37 -14.33
N HIS A 180 6.15 17.73 -15.37
CA HIS A 180 6.28 16.26 -15.53
C HIS A 180 7.66 15.83 -16.03
N GLY A 181 8.35 16.64 -16.83
CA GLY A 181 9.62 16.26 -17.46
C GLY A 181 10.68 15.80 -16.46
N ARG A 182 11.18 16.71 -15.67
CA ARG A 182 12.16 16.42 -14.62
C ARG A 182 11.57 16.45 -13.20
N ARG A 183 10.24 16.49 -13.06
CA ARG A 183 9.54 16.58 -11.76
C ARG A 183 9.89 17.84 -10.97
N GLN A 184 10.21 18.90 -11.66
CA GLN A 184 10.55 20.18 -11.06
C GLN A 184 9.31 20.78 -10.42
N ILE A 185 9.43 21.27 -9.19
CA ILE A 185 8.42 22.12 -8.59
C ILE A 185 8.51 23.46 -9.29
N LEU A 186 7.43 23.83 -9.99
CA LEU A 186 7.35 25.10 -10.72
C LEU A 186 6.86 26.22 -9.81
N TRP A 187 5.92 25.91 -8.90
CA TRP A 187 5.30 26.89 -8.04
C TRP A 187 4.75 26.30 -6.74
N PHE A 188 4.80 27.16 -5.70
CA PHE A 188 4.04 26.99 -4.48
C PHE A 188 3.26 28.24 -4.15
N GLY A 189 1.94 28.12 -3.93
CA GLY A 189 1.08 29.12 -3.35
C GLY A 189 0.59 28.72 -1.96
N VAL A 190 0.40 29.70 -1.07
CA VAL A 190 -0.21 29.47 0.26
C VAL A 190 -1.28 30.51 0.51
N THR A 191 -2.45 30.05 0.96
CA THR A 191 -3.57 30.91 1.34
C THR A 191 -4.42 30.27 2.43
N SER A 192 -5.16 31.07 3.17
CA SER A 192 -6.28 30.62 4.02
C SER A 192 -7.61 30.47 3.26
N HIS A 193 -7.70 31.08 2.04
CA HIS A 193 -8.92 31.13 1.25
C HIS A 193 -8.62 30.78 -0.23
N PRO A 194 -8.70 29.51 -0.63
CA PRO A 194 -8.40 29.06 -2.00
C PRO A 194 -9.59 29.36 -2.93
N THR A 195 -9.72 30.62 -3.38
CA THR A 195 -10.71 30.98 -4.38
C THR A 195 -10.23 30.67 -5.79
N ALA A 196 -11.17 30.54 -6.75
CA ALA A 196 -10.84 30.31 -8.15
C ALA A 196 -9.99 31.43 -8.75
N GLU A 197 -10.21 32.67 -8.33
CA GLU A 197 -9.42 33.84 -8.70
C GLU A 197 -8.00 33.74 -8.19
N TRP A 198 -7.85 33.36 -6.89
CA TRP A 198 -6.53 33.20 -6.31
C TRP A 198 -5.74 32.11 -7.05
N ILE A 199 -6.37 30.94 -7.30
CA ILE A 199 -5.74 29.85 -8.04
C ILE A 199 -5.33 30.28 -9.44
N ALA A 200 -6.20 31.02 -10.14
CA ALA A 200 -5.91 31.56 -11.48
C ALA A 200 -4.71 32.52 -11.46
N ASN A 201 -4.60 33.37 -10.44
CA ASN A 201 -3.47 34.28 -10.28
C ASN A 201 -2.17 33.51 -9.99
N GLN A 202 -2.23 32.50 -9.09
CA GLN A 202 -1.06 31.64 -8.82
C GLN A 202 -0.56 30.94 -10.08
N LEU A 203 -1.46 30.48 -10.95
CA LEU A 203 -1.06 29.88 -12.22
C LEU A 203 -0.38 30.89 -13.15
N THR A 204 -0.89 32.11 -13.19
CA THR A 204 -0.27 33.17 -14.00
C THR A 204 1.13 33.51 -13.52
N GLU A 205 1.32 33.62 -12.21
CA GLU A 205 2.63 33.86 -11.58
C GLU A 205 3.60 32.69 -11.82
N ALA A 206 3.11 31.45 -11.75
CA ALA A 206 3.90 30.25 -11.95
C ALA A 206 4.44 30.08 -13.37
N CYS A 207 3.64 30.42 -14.37
CA CYS A 207 3.96 30.17 -15.77
C CYS A 207 4.74 31.33 -16.43
N GLY A 208 4.63 32.57 -15.91
CA GLY A 208 5.15 33.72 -16.61
C GLY A 208 4.62 33.80 -18.05
N TRP A 209 5.25 34.60 -18.91
CA TRP A 209 4.82 34.76 -20.31
C TRP A 209 5.42 33.72 -21.27
N GLU A 210 6.56 33.07 -20.91
CA GLU A 210 7.35 32.23 -21.83
C GLU A 210 7.33 30.73 -21.53
N GLN A 211 6.80 30.30 -20.38
CA GLN A 211 6.91 28.92 -19.92
C GLN A 211 5.58 28.24 -19.57
N ALA A 212 4.50 28.66 -20.21
CA ALA A 212 3.21 28.02 -19.97
C ALA A 212 3.22 26.55 -20.46
N PRO A 213 2.77 25.61 -19.62
CA PRO A 213 2.68 24.22 -20.02
C PRO A 213 1.58 24.05 -21.09
N ARG A 214 1.80 23.13 -22.02
CA ARG A 214 0.80 22.82 -23.05
C ARG A 214 -0.43 22.12 -22.47
N TYR A 215 -0.25 21.35 -21.41
CA TYR A 215 -1.30 20.60 -20.73
C TYR A 215 -1.17 20.79 -19.22
N LEU A 216 -2.30 20.99 -18.54
CA LEU A 216 -2.37 21.02 -17.09
C LEU A 216 -3.27 19.89 -16.59
N ILE A 217 -2.69 19.00 -15.78
CA ILE A 217 -3.40 17.92 -15.10
C ILE A 217 -3.79 18.43 -13.72
N ARG A 218 -5.03 18.22 -13.33
CA ARG A 218 -5.56 18.55 -12.01
C ARG A 218 -6.66 17.58 -11.60
N ASP A 219 -6.98 17.55 -10.34
CA ASP A 219 -8.16 16.87 -9.83
C ASP A 219 -9.46 17.64 -10.20
N ARG A 220 -10.59 17.15 -9.70
CA ARG A 220 -11.91 17.76 -9.94
C ARG A 220 -12.41 18.53 -8.72
N ASP A 221 -11.52 19.14 -7.94
CA ASP A 221 -11.94 19.95 -6.81
C ASP A 221 -12.83 21.12 -7.27
N ARG A 222 -13.82 21.46 -6.45
CA ARG A 222 -14.75 22.56 -6.69
C ARG A 222 -14.08 23.93 -6.62
N ALA A 223 -12.91 24.03 -6.00
CA ALA A 223 -12.12 25.25 -5.95
C ALA A 223 -11.73 25.78 -7.35
N TYR A 224 -11.67 24.89 -8.36
CA TYR A 224 -11.41 25.28 -9.75
C TYR A 224 -12.69 25.76 -10.43
N GLY A 225 -13.08 26.99 -10.20
CA GLY A 225 -14.26 27.62 -10.80
C GLY A 225 -14.06 28.07 -12.25
N GLU A 226 -15.12 28.65 -12.83
CA GLU A 226 -15.11 29.10 -14.23
C GLU A 226 -14.05 30.17 -14.54
N VAL A 227 -13.71 31.02 -13.56
CA VAL A 227 -12.64 32.02 -13.67
C VAL A 227 -11.29 31.38 -13.98
N PHE A 228 -10.97 30.28 -13.26
CA PHE A 228 -9.75 29.50 -13.47
C PHE A 228 -9.74 28.84 -14.88
N ILE A 229 -10.86 28.26 -15.31
CA ILE A 229 -10.96 27.63 -16.63
C ILE A 229 -10.79 28.63 -17.75
N ARG A 230 -11.38 29.84 -17.62
CA ARG A 230 -11.18 30.92 -18.58
C ARG A 230 -9.73 31.38 -18.65
N ARG A 231 -9.05 31.47 -17.49
CA ARG A 231 -7.64 31.83 -17.42
C ARG A 231 -6.76 30.79 -18.14
N LEU A 232 -7.00 29.48 -17.97
CA LEU A 232 -6.29 28.44 -18.72
C LEU A 232 -6.44 28.62 -20.23
N ARG A 233 -7.65 28.89 -20.69
CA ARG A 233 -7.91 29.09 -22.11
C ARG A 233 -7.19 30.32 -22.66
N SER A 234 -7.20 31.46 -21.94
CA SER A 234 -6.49 32.67 -22.34
C SER A 234 -4.98 32.51 -22.42
N MET A 235 -4.41 31.59 -21.60
CA MET A 235 -2.99 31.24 -21.62
C MET A 235 -2.65 30.11 -22.64
N GLY A 236 -3.63 29.61 -23.41
CA GLY A 236 -3.41 28.53 -24.37
C GLY A 236 -3.16 27.15 -23.72
N ILE A 237 -3.40 27.03 -22.43
CA ILE A 237 -3.17 25.79 -21.67
C ILE A 237 -4.38 24.86 -21.82
N ARG A 238 -4.13 23.62 -22.23
CA ARG A 238 -5.17 22.60 -22.36
C ARG A 238 -5.44 21.96 -20.99
N ASP A 239 -6.62 22.22 -20.43
CA ASP A 239 -7.09 21.62 -19.18
C ASP A 239 -7.30 20.11 -19.32
N ARG A 240 -6.75 19.33 -18.39
CA ARG A 240 -6.84 17.86 -18.33
C ARG A 240 -7.24 17.40 -16.92
N PRO A 241 -8.51 17.66 -16.53
CA PRO A 241 -8.99 17.14 -15.24
C PRO A 241 -8.96 15.62 -15.23
N THR A 242 -8.54 15.02 -14.11
CA THR A 242 -8.50 13.57 -13.95
C THR A 242 -9.89 12.96 -14.18
N SER A 243 -9.92 11.72 -14.68
CA SER A 243 -11.18 10.99 -14.81
C SER A 243 -11.79 10.71 -13.43
N PRO A 244 -13.12 10.64 -13.29
CA PRO A 244 -13.76 10.31 -12.03
C PRO A 244 -13.18 9.01 -11.45
N ARG A 245 -12.90 9.00 -10.15
CA ARG A 245 -12.31 7.85 -9.42
C ARG A 245 -10.95 7.38 -9.96
N SER A 246 -10.17 8.29 -10.55
CA SER A 246 -8.87 7.96 -11.14
C SER A 246 -7.75 8.84 -10.58
N PRO A 247 -7.48 8.83 -9.26
CA PRO A 247 -6.47 9.69 -8.63
C PRO A 247 -5.08 9.44 -9.20
N TRP A 248 -4.75 8.20 -9.60
CA TRP A 248 -3.44 7.87 -10.19
C TRP A 248 -3.04 8.71 -11.41
N GLN A 249 -4.00 9.41 -12.04
CA GLN A 249 -3.72 10.31 -13.16
C GLN A 249 -3.01 11.58 -12.70
N ASN A 250 -3.15 11.99 -11.43
CA ASN A 250 -2.41 13.09 -10.80
C ASN A 250 -1.27 12.61 -9.89
N GLY A 251 -0.82 11.37 -10.05
CA GLY A 251 0.10 10.70 -9.14
C GLY A 251 1.48 11.38 -8.98
N PHE A 252 1.87 12.33 -9.84
CA PHE A 252 3.08 13.12 -9.65
C PHE A 252 2.91 14.17 -8.55
N ALA A 253 1.82 14.94 -8.59
CA ALA A 253 1.52 15.93 -7.56
C ALA A 253 1.25 15.25 -6.21
N GLU A 254 0.44 14.19 -6.18
CA GLU A 254 0.15 13.43 -4.95
C GLU A 254 1.41 12.87 -4.27
N ARG A 255 2.32 12.25 -5.05
CA ARG A 255 3.59 11.73 -4.51
C ARG A 255 4.48 12.83 -3.98
N LEU A 256 4.51 13.96 -4.65
CA LEU A 256 5.31 15.10 -4.22
C LEU A 256 4.75 15.70 -2.93
N ILE A 257 3.44 15.89 -2.82
CA ILE A 257 2.79 16.30 -1.57
C ILE A 257 3.11 15.31 -0.44
N GLY A 258 3.04 14.01 -0.71
CA GLY A 258 3.45 12.98 0.24
C GLY A 258 4.93 13.07 0.66
N SER A 259 5.82 13.47 -0.25
CA SER A 259 7.24 13.71 0.07
C SER A 259 7.42 14.95 0.92
N ILE A 260 6.76 16.06 0.56
CA ILE A 260 6.78 17.32 1.33
C ILE A 260 6.27 17.09 2.75
N ARG A 261 5.21 16.31 2.92
CA ARG A 261 4.71 15.95 4.26
C ARG A 261 5.79 15.23 5.06
N ARG A 262 6.25 14.08 4.59
CA ARG A 262 7.21 13.23 5.30
C ARG A 262 8.57 13.88 5.52
N GLU A 263 9.05 14.68 4.59
CA GLU A 263 10.39 15.25 4.65
C GLU A 263 10.41 16.64 5.27
N CYS A 264 9.26 17.29 5.46
CA CYS A 264 9.19 18.66 5.90
C CYS A 264 8.04 18.93 6.89
N LEU A 265 6.79 18.80 6.45
CA LEU A 265 5.64 19.27 7.22
C LEU A 265 5.37 18.45 8.50
N ASP A 266 5.64 17.15 8.48
CA ASP A 266 5.45 16.26 9.64
C ASP A 266 6.46 16.55 10.78
N HIS A 267 7.50 17.35 10.49
CA HIS A 267 8.56 17.71 11.44
C HIS A 267 8.47 19.17 11.93
N VAL A 268 7.46 19.92 11.46
CA VAL A 268 7.37 21.36 11.75
C VAL A 268 5.95 21.73 12.19
N VAL A 269 5.84 22.47 13.26
CA VAL A 269 4.58 23.10 13.69
C VAL A 269 4.40 24.41 12.93
N VAL A 270 3.32 24.52 12.14
CA VAL A 270 3.06 25.71 11.33
C VAL A 270 2.29 26.76 12.12
N TYR A 271 2.85 27.98 12.22
CA TYR A 271 2.22 29.10 12.94
C TYR A 271 1.24 29.91 12.09
N GLY A 272 1.48 30.00 10.78
CA GLY A 272 0.64 30.80 9.86
C GLY A 272 1.17 30.80 8.44
N GLU A 273 0.55 31.57 7.54
CA GLU A 273 0.88 31.62 6.10
C GLU A 273 2.34 31.97 5.84
N ARG A 274 2.86 33.01 6.49
CA ARG A 274 4.26 33.45 6.32
C ARG A 274 5.23 32.33 6.71
N HIS A 275 4.95 31.66 7.81
CA HIS A 275 5.77 30.55 8.28
C HIS A 275 5.68 29.36 7.29
N LEU A 276 4.50 29.00 6.82
CA LEU A 276 4.34 27.93 5.84
C LEU A 276 5.06 28.27 4.52
N ARG A 277 5.01 29.52 4.05
CA ARG A 277 5.78 29.97 2.86
C ARG A 277 7.28 29.80 3.08
N HIS A 278 7.79 30.10 4.27
CA HIS A 278 9.20 29.87 4.62
C HIS A 278 9.54 28.38 4.62
N VAL A 279 8.69 27.54 5.22
CA VAL A 279 8.86 26.08 5.22
C VAL A 279 8.84 25.52 3.81
N LEU A 280 8.00 26.04 2.91
CA LEU A 280 7.93 25.65 1.51
C LEU A 280 9.10 26.16 0.66
N SER A 281 10.04 26.95 1.19
CA SER A 281 11.36 27.17 0.56
C SER A 281 12.16 25.86 0.41
N TYR A 282 11.68 24.75 1.00
CA TYR A 282 12.01 23.37 0.65
C TYR A 282 12.03 23.12 -0.88
N MET A 283 11.23 23.88 -1.65
CA MET A 283 11.23 23.81 -3.10
C MET A 283 12.63 23.98 -3.71
N ASN A 284 13.43 24.92 -3.21
CA ASN A 284 14.78 25.15 -3.71
C ASN A 284 15.69 23.94 -3.43
N TYR A 285 15.61 23.41 -2.20
CA TYR A 285 16.31 22.17 -1.84
C TYR A 285 15.87 20.99 -2.73
N TYR A 286 14.56 20.83 -2.93
CA TYR A 286 14.00 19.76 -3.76
C TYR A 286 14.47 19.87 -5.22
N ASN A 287 14.42 21.05 -5.80
CA ASN A 287 14.77 21.29 -7.20
C ASN A 287 16.27 21.22 -7.47
N GLU A 288 17.09 21.76 -6.57
CA GLU A 288 18.52 21.98 -6.82
C GLU A 288 19.43 20.93 -6.18
N THR A 289 18.95 20.28 -5.11
CA THR A 289 19.85 19.47 -4.27
C THR A 289 19.38 18.05 -4.10
N ARG A 290 18.08 17.84 -3.90
CA ARG A 290 17.51 16.54 -3.58
C ARG A 290 17.67 15.58 -4.76
N THR A 291 18.36 14.46 -4.52
CA THR A 291 18.59 13.44 -5.55
C THR A 291 17.36 12.53 -5.71
N HIS A 292 17.03 12.19 -6.95
CA HIS A 292 15.90 11.35 -7.31
C HIS A 292 16.35 10.08 -8.03
N LEU A 293 15.88 8.93 -7.55
CA LEU A 293 16.21 7.64 -8.17
C LEU A 293 15.78 7.58 -9.65
N SER A 294 14.64 8.18 -9.97
CA SER A 294 14.10 8.21 -11.34
C SER A 294 14.79 9.18 -12.28
N LEU A 295 15.66 10.05 -11.76
CA LEU A 295 16.51 10.97 -12.53
C LEU A 295 17.99 10.54 -12.48
N ALA A 296 18.25 9.25 -12.40
CA ALA A 296 19.61 8.69 -12.29
C ALA A 296 20.40 9.29 -11.11
N LYS A 297 19.72 9.52 -9.96
CA LYS A 297 20.28 10.19 -8.76
C LYS A 297 20.69 11.66 -8.96
N ASP A 298 20.13 12.31 -9.97
CA ASP A 298 20.27 13.75 -10.17
C ASP A 298 19.11 14.51 -9.51
N ALA A 299 19.24 15.83 -9.36
CA ALA A 299 18.17 16.72 -8.96
C ALA A 299 17.30 17.14 -10.16
N PRO A 300 16.06 17.63 -9.94
CA PRO A 300 15.24 18.21 -11.02
C PRO A 300 15.97 19.25 -11.86
N LEU A 301 16.66 20.20 -11.22
CA LEU A 301 17.65 21.04 -11.87
C LEU A 301 18.99 20.31 -11.81
N SER A 302 19.53 19.96 -12.99
CA SER A 302 20.74 19.15 -13.09
C SER A 302 21.91 19.83 -12.41
N ARG A 303 22.63 19.07 -11.59
CA ARG A 303 23.76 19.56 -10.82
C ARG A 303 25.07 18.96 -11.34
N ALA A 304 26.03 19.84 -11.68
CA ALA A 304 27.33 19.40 -12.13
C ALA A 304 28.09 18.61 -11.04
N VAL A 305 28.74 17.53 -11.43
CA VAL A 305 29.60 16.72 -10.55
C VAL A 305 30.94 17.42 -10.37
N LYS A 306 31.22 17.89 -9.15
CA LYS A 306 32.52 18.45 -8.77
C LYS A 306 33.36 17.34 -8.11
N ARG A 307 34.54 17.03 -8.70
CA ARG A 307 35.42 15.96 -8.22
C ARG A 307 36.55 16.47 -7.31
N ALA A 308 36.89 17.75 -7.37
CA ALA A 308 37.93 18.40 -6.57
C ALA A 308 37.32 19.47 -5.66
N GLY A 309 38.05 19.84 -4.60
CA GLY A 309 37.68 20.85 -3.63
C GLY A 309 37.20 20.24 -2.29
N ARG A 310 37.16 21.08 -1.25
CA ARG A 310 36.73 20.72 0.11
C ARG A 310 35.23 20.48 0.15
N ILE A 311 34.80 19.41 0.83
CA ILE A 311 33.37 19.11 1.01
C ILE A 311 32.85 20.00 2.13
N LEU A 312 31.80 20.76 1.82
CA LEU A 312 31.05 21.54 2.81
C LEU A 312 29.63 20.97 2.97
N CYS A 313 29.16 21.02 4.21
CA CYS A 313 27.83 20.71 4.61
C CYS A 313 27.11 22.01 4.98
N ARG A 314 25.98 22.32 4.34
CA ARG A 314 25.14 23.48 4.64
C ARG A 314 23.76 23.00 5.15
N PRO A 315 23.32 23.44 6.33
CA PRO A 315 21.99 23.10 6.82
C PRO A 315 20.91 23.81 6.01
N VAL A 316 19.80 23.13 5.80
CA VAL A 316 18.60 23.63 5.10
C VAL A 316 17.42 23.45 6.05
N LEU A 317 16.51 24.42 6.11
CA LEU A 317 15.33 24.40 7.00
C LEU A 317 15.69 24.14 8.48
N GLY A 318 16.61 24.94 9.00
CA GLY A 318 17.02 24.84 10.41
C GLY A 318 17.76 23.53 10.75
N GLY A 319 18.35 22.86 9.74
CA GLY A 319 19.08 21.60 9.93
C GLY A 319 18.25 20.34 9.71
N LEU A 320 16.99 20.48 9.31
CA LEU A 320 16.15 19.34 8.93
C LEU A 320 16.73 18.56 7.75
N HIS A 321 17.35 19.29 6.80
CA HIS A 321 18.11 18.73 5.69
C HIS A 321 19.51 19.34 5.61
N HIS A 322 20.38 18.69 4.89
CA HIS A 322 21.71 19.18 4.64
C HIS A 322 22.06 19.09 3.15
N GLN A 323 22.66 20.14 2.65
CA GLN A 323 23.23 20.20 1.29
C GLN A 323 24.73 20.00 1.36
N TYR A 324 25.23 19.05 0.58
CA TYR A 324 26.66 18.80 0.44
C TYR A 324 27.16 19.32 -0.91
N GLY A 325 28.23 20.10 -0.88
CA GLY A 325 28.88 20.63 -2.08
C GLY A 325 30.39 20.68 -1.93
N ARG A 326 31.13 20.73 -3.05
CA ARG A 326 32.57 21.01 -3.07
C ARG A 326 32.83 22.45 -3.48
N ILE A 327 33.71 23.13 -2.76
CA ILE A 327 34.21 24.47 -3.06
C ILE A 327 35.72 24.42 -3.16
#